data_5799b1437bb89cbdbfb31ba4a7997d7a
#
_entry.id   5799b1437bb89cbdbfb31ba4a7997d7a
#
_cell.length_a   1.000
_cell.length_b   1.000
_cell.length_c   1.000
_cell.angle_alpha   90.00
_cell.angle_beta   90.00
_cell.angle_gamma   90.00
#
_symmetry.space_group_name_H-M   'P 1'
#
loop_
_entity.id
_entity.type
_entity.pdbx_description
1 polymer ?
#
loop_
_entity_poly.entity_id
_entity_poly.type
_entity_poly.pdbx_seq_one_letter_code
_entity_poly.pdbx_strand_id
1 'polypeptide(L)'
;MTGFGKASLQLPTKKITVEVKSLNSKGLDLNVRMPSLYREMELGLRTQIAAKLERGKIDFGIYIESTSEQTSTKVNVPVVKNYIAQLKEVYPDADETELMKMAVRMPDTLKTEREEIDENDWEQIQVIIDEALQNILGFRKDEGESLEKEFNLRIGNIRQYMNDALALDPERVQAIKDRLQTAISELQVNVDENRFEQELIYYLEKLDI
;
A
#
# COMPACT_ATOMS: atom_id res chain seq x y z
N MET A 1 3.34 7.06 2.66
CA MET A 1 1.88 7.14 2.83
C MET A 1 1.29 5.79 2.51
N THR A 2 0.32 5.36 3.26
CA THR A 2 -0.52 4.21 2.95
C THR A 2 -1.51 4.61 1.87
N GLY A 3 -2.13 3.65 1.20
CA GLY A 3 -3.14 3.95 0.20
C GLY A 3 -3.80 2.69 -0.34
N PHE A 4 -5.02 2.84 -0.79
CA PHE A 4 -5.78 1.80 -1.43
C PHE A 4 -6.50 2.36 -2.67
N GLY A 5 -6.44 1.61 -3.76
CA GLY A 5 -7.18 1.89 -4.97
C GLY A 5 -7.79 0.62 -5.51
N LYS A 6 -9.02 0.70 -5.97
CA LYS A 6 -9.75 -0.41 -6.57
C LYS A 6 -10.59 0.10 -7.72
N ALA A 7 -10.60 -0.68 -8.80
CA ALA A 7 -11.52 -0.50 -9.92
C ALA A 7 -11.99 -1.86 -10.43
N SER A 8 -13.15 -1.92 -11.04
CA SER A 8 -13.69 -3.17 -11.57
C SER A 8 -14.51 -2.93 -12.83
N LEU A 9 -14.40 -3.87 -13.76
CA LEU A 9 -15.15 -3.88 -15.01
C LEU A 9 -15.95 -5.16 -15.12
N GLN A 10 -17.24 -5.04 -15.40
CA GLN A 10 -18.09 -6.17 -15.70
C GLN A 10 -18.18 -6.34 -17.21
N LEU A 11 -17.69 -7.47 -17.70
CA LEU A 11 -17.85 -7.93 -19.08
C LEU A 11 -18.96 -9.02 -19.14
N PRO A 12 -19.48 -9.35 -20.32
CA PRO A 12 -20.55 -10.34 -20.45
C PRO A 12 -20.21 -11.72 -19.86
N THR A 13 -18.95 -12.13 -19.96
CA THR A 13 -18.48 -13.48 -19.57
C THR A 13 -17.57 -13.47 -18.34
N LYS A 14 -17.08 -12.32 -17.93
CA LYS A 14 -16.10 -12.20 -16.83
C LYS A 14 -16.20 -10.85 -16.13
N LYS A 15 -15.86 -10.84 -14.84
CA LYS A 15 -15.64 -9.64 -14.05
C LYS A 15 -14.15 -9.50 -13.79
N ILE A 16 -13.60 -8.33 -14.08
CA ILE A 16 -12.20 -8.02 -13.86
C ILE A 16 -12.12 -7.00 -12.72
N THR A 17 -11.29 -7.28 -11.74
CA THR A 17 -11.05 -6.38 -10.61
C THR A 17 -9.56 -6.10 -10.50
N VAL A 18 -9.21 -4.82 -10.39
CA VAL A 18 -7.85 -4.35 -10.13
C VAL A 18 -7.80 -3.77 -8.73
N GLU A 19 -6.85 -4.22 -7.93
CA GLU A 19 -6.60 -3.71 -6.58
C GLU A 19 -5.14 -3.27 -6.46
N VAL A 20 -4.94 -2.11 -5.86
CA VAL A 20 -3.62 -1.54 -5.56
C VAL A 20 -3.58 -1.17 -4.09
N LYS A 21 -2.63 -1.74 -3.36
CA LYS A 21 -2.38 -1.45 -1.94
C LYS A 21 -0.97 -0.90 -1.80
N SER A 22 -0.80 0.14 -1.03
CA SER A 22 0.50 0.75 -0.78
C SER A 22 0.72 0.93 0.71
N LEU A 23 1.92 0.52 1.16
CA LEU A 23 2.44 0.80 2.49
C LEU A 23 3.64 1.74 2.39
N ASN A 24 3.93 2.44 3.49
CA ASN A 24 5.06 3.37 3.51
C ASN A 24 6.39 2.62 3.39
N SER A 25 7.24 3.05 2.44
CA SER A 25 8.61 2.58 2.27
C SER A 25 9.47 3.70 1.69
N LYS A 26 10.79 3.66 1.94
CA LYS A 26 11.75 4.61 1.38
C LYS A 26 11.98 4.40 -0.11
N GLY A 27 12.03 3.15 -0.56
CA GLY A 27 12.15 2.75 -1.96
C GLY A 27 10.84 2.22 -2.51
N LEU A 28 10.83 1.90 -3.80
CA LEU A 28 9.75 1.20 -4.48
C LEU A 28 9.98 -0.31 -4.35
N ASP A 29 9.05 -1.01 -3.70
CA ASP A 29 8.98 -2.47 -3.65
C ASP A 29 7.62 -2.86 -4.25
N LEU A 30 7.64 -3.44 -5.47
CA LEU A 30 6.44 -3.71 -6.25
C LEU A 30 6.24 -5.20 -6.42
N ASN A 31 5.19 -5.71 -5.82
CA ASN A 31 4.67 -7.06 -6.02
C ASN A 31 3.46 -7.01 -6.95
N VAL A 32 3.54 -7.74 -8.07
CA VAL A 32 2.47 -7.81 -9.08
C VAL A 32 1.91 -9.23 -9.11
N ARG A 33 0.60 -9.34 -8.97
CA ARG A 33 -0.16 -10.60 -9.11
C ARG A 33 -1.12 -10.42 -10.27
N MET A 34 -0.99 -11.28 -11.28
CA MET A 34 -1.87 -11.26 -12.44
C MET A 34 -2.06 -12.67 -13.00
N PRO A 35 -3.17 -12.92 -13.70
CA PRO A 35 -3.37 -14.16 -14.42
C PRO A 35 -2.24 -14.43 -15.42
N SER A 36 -1.87 -15.71 -15.57
CA SER A 36 -0.78 -16.13 -16.48
C SER A 36 -0.99 -15.68 -17.92
N LEU A 37 -2.24 -15.49 -18.31
CA LEU A 37 -2.65 -14.99 -19.63
C LEU A 37 -1.99 -13.64 -19.96
N TYR A 38 -1.88 -12.72 -18.99
CA TYR A 38 -1.37 -11.36 -19.22
C TYR A 38 0.10 -11.18 -18.80
N ARG A 39 0.82 -12.26 -18.55
CA ARG A 39 2.20 -12.20 -18.03
C ARG A 39 3.17 -11.46 -18.95
N GLU A 40 2.95 -11.50 -20.24
CA GLU A 40 3.77 -10.77 -21.21
C GLU A 40 3.69 -9.25 -21.04
N MET A 41 2.57 -8.74 -20.50
CA MET A 41 2.35 -7.31 -20.23
C MET A 41 2.92 -6.85 -18.90
N GLU A 42 3.44 -7.76 -18.06
CA GLU A 42 3.89 -7.44 -16.71
C GLU A 42 4.98 -6.36 -16.66
N LEU A 43 5.94 -6.40 -17.58
CA LEU A 43 7.07 -5.45 -17.59
C LEU A 43 6.59 -4.03 -17.86
N GLY A 44 5.71 -3.84 -18.84
CA GLY A 44 5.09 -2.54 -19.14
C GLY A 44 4.28 -2.01 -17.97
N LEU A 45 3.48 -2.89 -17.35
CA LEU A 45 2.68 -2.57 -16.17
C LEU A 45 3.54 -2.13 -14.97
N ARG A 46 4.64 -2.82 -14.70
CA ARG A 46 5.60 -2.45 -13.65
C ARG A 46 6.16 -1.05 -13.86
N THR A 47 6.51 -0.73 -15.10
CA THR A 47 7.02 0.60 -15.47
C THR A 47 5.95 1.67 -15.26
N GLN A 48 4.71 1.42 -15.67
CA GLN A 48 3.57 2.32 -15.48
C GLN A 48 3.29 2.59 -14.01
N ILE A 49 3.24 1.55 -13.18
CA ILE A 49 3.01 1.67 -11.74
C ILE A 49 4.16 2.43 -11.06
N ALA A 50 5.40 2.11 -11.42
CA ALA A 50 6.59 2.78 -10.87
C ALA A 50 6.59 4.28 -11.18
N ALA A 51 6.25 4.66 -12.41
CA ALA A 51 6.17 6.06 -12.81
C ALA A 51 5.09 6.86 -12.06
N LYS A 52 3.94 6.22 -11.74
CA LYS A 52 2.82 6.91 -11.06
C LYS A 52 2.95 6.92 -9.54
N LEU A 53 3.50 5.88 -8.93
CA LEU A 53 3.51 5.73 -7.48
C LEU A 53 4.87 6.04 -6.81
N GLU A 54 5.94 6.15 -7.60
CA GLU A 54 7.30 6.58 -7.24
C GLU A 54 7.96 5.78 -6.11
N ARG A 55 7.29 5.62 -4.96
CA ARG A 55 7.79 4.92 -3.76
C ARG A 55 6.69 4.22 -2.99
N GLY A 56 7.08 3.27 -2.16
CA GLY A 56 6.18 2.49 -1.29
C GLY A 56 6.37 1.00 -1.49
N LYS A 57 5.89 0.20 -0.54
CA LYS A 57 5.68 -1.22 -0.76
C LYS A 57 4.30 -1.39 -1.35
N ILE A 58 4.25 -1.81 -2.61
CA ILE A 58 3.04 -1.83 -3.43
C ILE A 58 2.68 -3.28 -3.74
N ASP A 59 1.47 -3.68 -3.35
CA ASP A 59 0.83 -4.91 -3.80
C ASP A 59 -0.22 -4.55 -4.85
N PHE A 60 0.02 -4.99 -6.08
CA PHE A 60 -0.88 -4.82 -7.21
C PHE A 60 -1.46 -6.17 -7.62
N GLY A 61 -2.77 -6.24 -7.82
CA GLY A 61 -3.45 -7.47 -8.22
C GLY A 61 -4.49 -7.25 -9.30
N ILE A 62 -4.49 -8.11 -10.34
CA ILE A 62 -5.56 -8.26 -11.32
C ILE A 62 -6.25 -9.59 -11.04
N TYR A 63 -7.54 -9.55 -10.79
CA TYR A 63 -8.38 -10.70 -10.51
C TYR A 63 -9.46 -10.81 -11.58
N ILE A 64 -9.63 -12.02 -12.12
CA ILE A 64 -10.65 -12.32 -13.13
C ILE A 64 -11.57 -13.40 -12.56
N GLU A 65 -12.84 -13.09 -12.48
CA GLU A 65 -13.91 -14.00 -12.08
C GLU A 65 -14.74 -14.30 -13.33
N SER A 66 -14.80 -15.56 -13.74
CA SER A 66 -15.71 -15.97 -14.82
C SER A 66 -17.15 -15.91 -14.33
N THR A 67 -18.01 -15.21 -15.07
CA THR A 67 -19.46 -15.14 -14.81
C THR A 67 -20.25 -16.04 -15.75
N SER A 68 -19.56 -16.74 -16.68
CA SER A 68 -20.20 -17.68 -17.60
C SER A 68 -20.32 -19.08 -17.01
N GLU A 69 -21.37 -19.79 -17.37
CA GLU A 69 -21.54 -21.23 -17.07
C GLU A 69 -20.57 -22.13 -17.84
N GLN A 70 -19.71 -21.55 -18.69
CA GLN A 70 -18.73 -22.28 -19.48
C GLN A 70 -17.58 -22.75 -18.60
N THR A 71 -17.39 -24.04 -18.56
CA THR A 71 -16.22 -24.63 -17.88
C THR A 71 -14.96 -24.31 -18.68
N SER A 72 -13.90 -23.88 -18.00
CA SER A 72 -12.57 -23.65 -18.58
C SER A 72 -11.92 -24.92 -19.15
N THR A 73 -12.54 -26.06 -18.90
CA THR A 73 -12.02 -27.39 -19.25
C THR A 73 -12.99 -28.04 -20.25
N LYS A 74 -12.47 -28.39 -21.43
CA LYS A 74 -13.19 -29.14 -22.45
C LYS A 74 -12.69 -30.57 -22.54
N VAL A 75 -13.62 -31.48 -22.90
CA VAL A 75 -13.25 -32.85 -23.15
C VAL A 75 -12.43 -32.93 -24.45
N ASN A 76 -11.25 -33.56 -24.36
CA ASN A 76 -10.40 -33.83 -25.51
C ASN A 76 -10.94 -35.04 -26.29
N VAL A 77 -11.95 -34.80 -27.12
CA VAL A 77 -12.68 -35.82 -27.86
C VAL A 77 -11.76 -36.77 -28.66
N PRO A 78 -10.70 -36.28 -29.39
CA PRO A 78 -9.78 -37.19 -30.08
C PRO A 78 -9.07 -38.17 -29.15
N VAL A 79 -8.61 -37.72 -27.98
CA VAL A 79 -7.92 -38.55 -26.98
C VAL A 79 -8.88 -39.58 -26.39
N VAL A 80 -10.09 -39.16 -26.02
CA VAL A 80 -11.11 -40.06 -25.48
C VAL A 80 -11.48 -41.16 -26.50
N LYS A 81 -11.67 -40.79 -27.77
CA LYS A 81 -11.94 -41.75 -28.85
C LYS A 81 -10.80 -42.75 -29.04
N ASN A 82 -9.55 -42.27 -28.96
CA ASN A 82 -8.37 -43.14 -29.08
C ASN A 82 -8.29 -44.16 -27.93
N TYR A 83 -8.54 -43.72 -26.68
CA TYR A 83 -8.61 -44.65 -25.55
C TYR A 83 -9.74 -45.65 -25.68
N ILE A 84 -10.92 -45.28 -26.17
CA ILE A 84 -12.03 -46.20 -26.44
C ILE A 84 -11.59 -47.26 -27.47
N ALA A 85 -10.89 -46.86 -28.56
CA ALA A 85 -10.43 -47.79 -29.57
C ALA A 85 -9.41 -48.76 -29.00
N GLN A 86 -8.42 -48.32 -28.22
CA GLN A 86 -7.45 -49.18 -27.56
C GLN A 86 -8.10 -50.18 -26.57
N LEU A 87 -9.08 -49.71 -25.80
CA LEU A 87 -9.80 -50.61 -24.86
C LEU A 87 -10.65 -51.64 -25.60
N LYS A 88 -11.21 -51.31 -26.77
CA LYS A 88 -11.96 -52.27 -27.64
C LYS A 88 -11.02 -53.30 -28.25
N GLU A 89 -9.78 -52.97 -28.55
CA GLU A 89 -8.79 -53.96 -29.00
C GLU A 89 -8.49 -55.02 -27.92
N VAL A 90 -8.50 -54.61 -26.65
CA VAL A 90 -8.26 -55.53 -25.52
C VAL A 90 -9.48 -56.41 -25.25
N TYR A 91 -10.71 -55.85 -25.33
CA TYR A 91 -11.95 -56.59 -25.10
C TYR A 91 -13.04 -56.14 -26.09
N PRO A 92 -13.17 -56.80 -27.25
CA PRO A 92 -14.04 -56.38 -28.35
C PRO A 92 -15.54 -56.31 -27.99
N ASP A 93 -15.99 -57.17 -27.10
CA ASP A 93 -17.41 -57.29 -26.68
C ASP A 93 -17.76 -56.35 -25.51
N ALA A 94 -16.87 -55.44 -25.12
CA ALA A 94 -17.15 -54.50 -24.02
C ALA A 94 -18.26 -53.50 -24.36
N ASP A 95 -19.11 -53.20 -23.36
CA ASP A 95 -20.15 -52.18 -23.48
C ASP A 95 -19.54 -50.78 -23.70
N GLU A 96 -20.01 -50.07 -24.71
CA GLU A 96 -19.52 -48.71 -25.07
C GLU A 96 -19.63 -47.68 -23.96
N THR A 97 -20.68 -47.80 -23.14
CA THR A 97 -20.93 -46.91 -22.00
C THR A 97 -19.83 -47.09 -20.93
N GLU A 98 -19.46 -48.34 -20.66
CA GLU A 98 -18.41 -48.62 -19.70
C GLU A 98 -17.04 -48.22 -20.22
N LEU A 99 -16.74 -48.43 -21.51
CA LEU A 99 -15.52 -47.96 -22.15
C LEU A 99 -15.40 -46.43 -22.09
N MET A 100 -16.51 -45.71 -22.32
CA MET A 100 -16.54 -44.25 -22.21
C MET A 100 -16.25 -43.78 -20.79
N LYS A 101 -16.88 -44.42 -19.77
CA LYS A 101 -16.61 -44.10 -18.36
C LYS A 101 -15.16 -44.32 -17.96
N MET A 102 -14.52 -45.33 -18.50
CA MET A 102 -13.10 -45.62 -18.27
C MET A 102 -12.24 -44.59 -19.02
N ALA A 103 -12.51 -44.35 -20.29
CA ALA A 103 -11.70 -43.47 -21.14
C ALA A 103 -11.65 -42.02 -20.63
N VAL A 104 -12.79 -41.50 -20.14
CA VAL A 104 -12.84 -40.10 -19.58
C VAL A 104 -11.98 -39.93 -18.33
N ARG A 105 -11.62 -41.00 -17.65
CA ARG A 105 -10.76 -40.99 -16.45
C ARG A 105 -9.27 -41.15 -16.76
N MET A 106 -8.93 -41.40 -18.03
CA MET A 106 -7.54 -41.55 -18.46
C MET A 106 -6.84 -40.18 -18.55
N PRO A 107 -5.49 -40.15 -18.55
CA PRO A 107 -4.73 -38.92 -18.69
C PRO A 107 -5.07 -38.16 -19.98
N ASP A 108 -4.91 -36.83 -19.96
CA ASP A 108 -5.05 -35.93 -21.10
C ASP A 108 -6.46 -35.92 -21.76
N THR A 109 -7.44 -36.51 -21.12
CA THR A 109 -8.84 -36.51 -21.59
C THR A 109 -9.57 -35.19 -21.36
N LEU A 110 -9.04 -34.34 -20.49
CA LEU A 110 -9.49 -32.98 -20.26
C LEU A 110 -8.44 -32.01 -20.77
N LYS A 111 -8.83 -31.06 -21.59
CA LYS A 111 -7.98 -30.00 -22.11
C LYS A 111 -8.45 -28.67 -21.60
N THR A 112 -7.60 -27.98 -20.86
CA THR A 112 -7.83 -26.58 -20.52
C THR A 112 -7.50 -25.74 -21.77
N GLU A 113 -8.48 -25.08 -22.34
CA GLU A 113 -8.22 -24.12 -23.41
C GLU A 113 -7.45 -22.94 -22.79
N ARG A 114 -6.28 -22.64 -23.32
CA ARG A 114 -5.63 -21.36 -23.05
C ARG A 114 -6.45 -20.31 -23.81
N GLU A 115 -7.11 -19.46 -23.07
CA GLU A 115 -7.69 -18.24 -23.66
C GLU A 115 -6.53 -17.47 -24.30
N GLU A 116 -6.68 -17.14 -25.57
CA GLU A 116 -5.77 -16.21 -26.24
C GLU A 116 -6.07 -14.80 -25.72
N ILE A 117 -5.03 -13.98 -25.65
CA ILE A 117 -5.19 -12.57 -25.25
C ILE A 117 -5.98 -11.88 -26.35
N ASP A 118 -7.19 -11.42 -26.05
CA ASP A 118 -7.87 -10.45 -26.88
C ASP A 118 -7.24 -9.06 -26.61
N GLU A 119 -6.65 -8.44 -27.61
CA GLU A 119 -6.06 -7.10 -27.50
C GLU A 119 -7.06 -6.08 -26.97
N ASN A 120 -8.33 -6.21 -27.37
CA ASN A 120 -9.41 -5.36 -26.90
C ASN A 120 -9.69 -5.56 -25.39
N ASP A 121 -9.57 -6.78 -24.88
CA ASP A 121 -9.67 -7.06 -23.46
C ASP A 121 -8.54 -6.37 -22.68
N TRP A 122 -7.31 -6.38 -23.20
CA TRP A 122 -6.19 -5.73 -22.55
C TRP A 122 -6.34 -4.20 -22.51
N GLU A 123 -6.82 -3.58 -23.57
CA GLU A 123 -7.13 -2.14 -23.60
C GLU A 123 -8.14 -1.76 -22.51
N GLN A 124 -9.19 -2.56 -22.33
CA GLN A 124 -10.18 -2.34 -21.28
C GLN A 124 -9.59 -2.54 -19.88
N ILE A 125 -8.69 -3.52 -19.72
CA ILE A 125 -7.96 -3.71 -18.47
C ILE A 125 -7.07 -2.51 -18.16
N GLN A 126 -6.42 -1.92 -19.14
CA GLN A 126 -5.61 -0.70 -18.96
C GLN A 126 -6.43 0.47 -18.42
N VAL A 127 -7.66 0.64 -18.89
CA VAL A 127 -8.56 1.70 -18.38
C VAL A 127 -8.82 1.53 -16.87
N ILE A 128 -9.14 0.30 -16.43
CA ILE A 128 -9.40 0.06 -15.00
C ILE A 128 -8.11 0.06 -14.16
N ILE A 129 -6.96 -0.27 -14.75
CA ILE A 129 -5.66 -0.08 -14.08
C ILE A 129 -5.43 1.40 -13.81
N ASP A 130 -5.64 2.25 -14.81
CA ASP A 130 -5.49 3.69 -14.66
C ASP A 130 -6.46 4.26 -13.63
N GLU A 131 -7.71 3.81 -13.62
CA GLU A 131 -8.71 4.20 -12.61
C GLU A 131 -8.26 3.78 -11.20
N ALA A 132 -7.81 2.54 -11.00
CA ALA A 132 -7.32 2.07 -9.70
C ALA A 132 -6.10 2.88 -9.23
N LEU A 133 -5.20 3.24 -10.14
CA LEU A 133 -4.04 4.09 -9.85
C LEU A 133 -4.46 5.53 -9.51
N GLN A 134 -5.46 6.09 -10.16
CA GLN A 134 -6.02 7.39 -9.80
C GLN A 134 -6.67 7.36 -8.41
N ASN A 135 -7.40 6.31 -8.10
CA ASN A 135 -8.06 6.15 -6.80
C ASN A 135 -7.03 6.11 -5.65
N ILE A 136 -5.92 5.39 -5.79
CA ILE A 136 -4.87 5.38 -4.76
C ILE A 136 -4.14 6.72 -4.65
N LEU A 137 -3.95 7.44 -5.76
CA LEU A 137 -3.36 8.78 -5.74
C LEU A 137 -4.28 9.79 -5.07
N GLY A 138 -5.59 9.73 -5.33
CA GLY A 138 -6.60 10.50 -4.63
C GLY A 138 -6.57 10.27 -3.12
N PHE A 139 -6.57 9.01 -2.70
CA PHE A 139 -6.47 8.63 -1.29
C PHE A 139 -5.21 9.20 -0.62
N ARG A 140 -4.05 9.10 -1.30
CA ARG A 140 -2.79 9.66 -0.79
C ARG A 140 -2.82 11.18 -0.67
N LYS A 141 -3.49 11.86 -1.58
CA LYS A 141 -3.67 13.32 -1.56
C LYS A 141 -4.51 13.74 -0.36
N ASP A 142 -5.66 13.10 -0.15
CA ASP A 142 -6.57 13.40 0.97
C ASP A 142 -5.88 13.16 2.33
N GLU A 143 -5.13 12.05 2.47
CA GLU A 143 -4.31 11.79 3.66
C GLU A 143 -3.24 12.87 3.85
N GLY A 144 -2.57 13.27 2.75
CA GLY A 144 -1.56 14.33 2.77
C GLY A 144 -2.11 15.68 3.22
N GLU A 145 -3.25 16.10 2.71
CA GLU A 145 -3.93 17.34 3.10
C GLU A 145 -4.36 17.32 4.58
N SER A 146 -4.83 16.18 5.06
CA SER A 146 -5.18 16.01 6.47
C SER A 146 -3.96 16.14 7.39
N LEU A 147 -2.85 15.49 7.03
CA LEU A 147 -1.59 15.58 7.76
C LEU A 147 -1.00 16.99 7.73
N GLU A 148 -1.08 17.70 6.60
CA GLU A 148 -0.62 19.08 6.49
C GLU A 148 -1.35 20.01 7.46
N LYS A 149 -2.68 19.89 7.55
CA LYS A 149 -3.48 20.67 8.51
C LYS A 149 -3.07 20.39 9.96
N GLU A 150 -2.90 19.13 10.31
CA GLU A 150 -2.48 18.73 11.66
C GLU A 150 -1.09 19.26 12.01
N PHE A 151 -0.10 19.11 11.11
CA PHE A 151 1.25 19.63 11.33
C PHE A 151 1.27 21.15 11.47
N ASN A 152 0.55 21.88 10.61
CA ASN A 152 0.48 23.33 10.69
C ASN A 152 -0.14 23.80 12.02
N LEU A 153 -1.17 23.11 12.50
CA LEU A 153 -1.77 23.39 13.81
C LEU A 153 -0.72 23.17 14.95
N ARG A 154 0.00 22.05 14.93
CA ARG A 154 1.00 21.74 15.96
C ARG A 154 2.18 22.71 15.94
N ILE A 155 2.65 23.07 14.75
CA ILE A 155 3.72 24.06 14.61
C ILE A 155 3.25 25.43 15.12
N GLY A 156 2.00 25.81 14.82
CA GLY A 156 1.40 27.04 15.35
C GLY A 156 1.38 27.06 16.87
N ASN A 157 0.93 25.97 17.49
CA ASN A 157 0.90 25.84 18.96
C ASN A 157 2.31 25.90 19.58
N ILE A 158 3.28 25.23 18.97
CA ILE A 158 4.69 25.28 19.44
C ILE A 158 5.20 26.72 19.40
N ARG A 159 4.99 27.44 18.30
CA ARG A 159 5.39 28.85 18.19
C ARG A 159 4.71 29.73 19.23
N GLN A 160 3.44 29.52 19.49
CA GLN A 160 2.72 30.26 20.51
C GLN A 160 3.32 29.97 21.90
N TYR A 161 3.50 28.70 22.28
CA TYR A 161 4.08 28.35 23.58
C TYR A 161 5.50 28.87 23.76
N MET A 162 6.31 28.90 22.68
CA MET A 162 7.63 29.54 22.75
C MET A 162 7.51 31.06 23.04
N ASN A 163 6.59 31.76 22.39
CA ASN A 163 6.37 33.17 22.63
C ASN A 163 5.85 33.43 24.06
N ASP A 164 4.92 32.58 24.54
CA ASP A 164 4.39 32.68 25.90
C ASP A 164 5.52 32.46 26.93
N ALA A 165 6.38 31.48 26.69
CA ALA A 165 7.55 31.22 27.55
C ALA A 165 8.53 32.39 27.57
N LEU A 166 8.83 33.00 26.39
CA LEU A 166 9.69 34.17 26.30
C LEU A 166 9.07 35.37 27.02
N ALA A 167 7.75 35.54 27.00
CA ALA A 167 7.07 36.63 27.70
C ALA A 167 7.18 36.47 29.23
N LEU A 168 7.25 35.25 29.76
CA LEU A 168 7.40 34.96 31.19
C LEU A 168 8.84 35.05 31.68
N ASP A 169 9.84 35.05 30.79
CA ASP A 169 11.24 35.01 31.17
C ASP A 169 11.71 36.21 32.03
N PRO A 170 11.30 37.47 31.75
CA PRO A 170 11.65 38.60 32.62
C PRO A 170 11.14 38.43 34.05
N GLU A 171 9.91 37.91 34.23
CA GLU A 171 9.34 37.63 35.55
C GLU A 171 10.12 36.54 36.29
N ARG A 172 10.52 35.50 35.58
CA ARG A 172 11.37 34.42 36.10
C ARG A 172 12.71 34.95 36.61
N VAL A 173 13.38 35.79 35.82
CA VAL A 173 14.66 36.42 36.19
C VAL A 173 14.49 37.27 37.46
N GLN A 174 13.45 38.10 37.52
CA GLN A 174 13.17 38.93 38.68
C GLN A 174 12.88 38.08 39.94
N ALA A 175 12.07 37.06 39.84
CA ALA A 175 11.76 36.15 40.94
C ALA A 175 13.01 35.43 41.47
N ILE A 176 13.95 35.03 40.60
CA ILE A 176 15.23 34.45 41.05
C ILE A 176 16.06 35.48 41.78
N LYS A 177 16.15 36.70 41.28
CA LYS A 177 16.88 37.81 41.93
C LYS A 177 16.36 38.09 43.33
N ASP A 178 15.04 38.22 43.44
CA ASP A 178 14.36 38.51 44.73
C ASP A 178 14.59 37.37 45.76
N ARG A 179 14.50 36.10 45.30
CA ARG A 179 14.76 34.93 46.17
C ARG A 179 16.19 34.88 46.65
N LEU A 180 17.15 35.18 45.81
CA LEU A 180 18.57 35.20 46.20
C LEU A 180 18.88 36.37 47.13
N GLN A 181 18.33 37.56 46.91
CA GLN A 181 18.44 38.67 47.85
C GLN A 181 17.85 38.39 49.21
N THR A 182 16.68 37.77 49.25
CA THR A 182 16.06 37.35 50.51
C THR A 182 16.94 36.36 51.29
N ALA A 183 17.44 35.33 50.58
CA ALA A 183 18.31 34.33 51.20
C ALA A 183 19.61 34.92 51.74
N ILE A 184 20.20 35.90 51.08
CA ILE A 184 21.40 36.64 51.57
C ILE A 184 21.07 37.46 52.79
N SER A 185 19.94 38.16 52.82
CA SER A 185 19.52 38.97 53.97
C SER A 185 19.26 38.12 55.20
N GLU A 186 18.71 36.91 55.04
CA GLU A 186 18.48 35.94 56.13
C GLU A 186 19.81 35.42 56.74
N LEU A 187 20.85 35.31 55.92
CA LEU A 187 22.18 34.88 56.41
C LEU A 187 22.96 35.98 57.17
N GLN A 188 22.47 37.23 57.21
CA GLN A 188 23.08 38.39 57.87
C GLN A 188 24.54 38.63 57.44
N VAL A 189 24.88 38.28 56.22
CA VAL A 189 26.23 38.46 55.63
C VAL A 189 26.26 39.72 54.79
N ASN A 190 27.28 40.54 54.99
CA ASN A 190 27.51 41.72 54.18
C ASN A 190 28.11 41.27 52.84
N VAL A 191 27.32 41.29 51.79
CA VAL A 191 27.72 40.84 50.44
C VAL A 191 27.99 42.08 49.59
N ASP A 192 29.10 42.04 48.87
CA ASP A 192 29.44 43.06 47.83
C ASP A 192 28.41 42.98 46.69
N GLU A 193 27.68 44.08 46.47
CA GLU A 193 26.63 44.15 45.44
C GLU A 193 27.18 43.83 44.03
N ASN A 194 28.36 44.31 43.69
CA ASN A 194 28.97 44.05 42.38
C ASN A 194 29.27 42.58 42.15
N ARG A 195 29.74 41.92 43.23
CA ARG A 195 30.03 40.47 43.19
C ARG A 195 28.74 39.65 43.12
N PHE A 196 27.68 40.06 43.79
CA PHE A 196 26.41 39.44 43.71
C PHE A 196 25.80 39.51 42.31
N GLU A 197 25.89 40.68 41.65
CA GLU A 197 25.40 40.85 40.27
C GLU A 197 26.19 39.99 39.27
N GLN A 198 27.50 39.87 39.41
CA GLN A 198 28.31 38.99 38.57
C GLN A 198 27.96 37.54 38.73
N GLU A 199 27.77 37.03 39.94
CA GLU A 199 27.38 35.65 40.23
C GLU A 199 25.93 35.39 39.76
N LEU A 200 25.04 36.39 39.83
CA LEU A 200 23.69 36.29 39.32
C LEU A 200 23.66 36.16 37.80
N ILE A 201 24.45 36.97 37.08
CA ILE A 201 24.60 36.89 35.62
C ILE A 201 25.09 35.49 35.24
N TYR A 202 26.15 35.00 35.88
CA TYR A 202 26.69 33.67 35.61
C TYR A 202 25.68 32.54 35.93
N TYR A 203 24.86 32.71 36.92
CA TYR A 203 23.81 31.75 37.25
C TYR A 203 22.67 31.77 36.18
N LEU A 204 22.30 32.95 35.70
CA LEU A 204 21.27 33.10 34.69
C LEU A 204 21.73 32.57 33.33
N GLU A 205 23.00 32.81 32.93
CA GLU A 205 23.58 32.25 31.71
C GLU A 205 23.56 30.71 31.69
N LYS A 206 23.69 30.06 32.84
CA LYS A 206 23.57 28.59 32.94
C LYS A 206 22.13 28.05 32.85
N LEU A 207 21.15 28.92 33.07
CA LEU A 207 19.71 28.57 33.00
C LEU A 207 19.10 28.93 31.64
N ASP A 208 19.83 29.65 30.82
CA ASP A 208 19.44 29.97 29.44
C ASP A 208 19.60 28.69 28.58
N ILE A 209 18.45 28.23 28.00
CA ILE A 209 18.36 27.01 27.20
C ILE A 209 18.32 27.39 25.72
#